data_4ea033962de7c5c5da25ee2c9c6254eb
#
_entry.id   4ea033962de7c5c5da25ee2c9c6254eb
#
_cell.length_a   1.000
_cell.length_b   1.000
_cell.length_c   1.000
_cell.angle_alpha   90.00
_cell.angle_beta   90.00
_cell.angle_gamma   90.00
#
_symmetry.space_group_name_H-M   'P 1'
#
loop_
_entity.id
_entity.type
_entity.pdbx_description
1 polymer ?
#
loop_
_entity_poly.entity_id
_entity_poly.type
_entity_poly.pdbx_seq_one_letter_code
_entity_poly.pdbx_strand_id
1 'polypeptide(L)'
;RIALQGAQLLNWRPKGAEQDVFWLSEIEPFTQGVAIRGGVPLCYPWFGGVKQPSHGTARLRLWQLSDYDLQANEVRLEFSLFSEYGVIEAQMKMEFTDKCTMTLTHLGQEPAQAALHSYFNIGDISQIEVQNLPSRCYDSLQGKHTDVPSTRKIEQGVDCIYALEEDKTFLVDKAFNR
;
A
#
# COMPACT_ATOMS: atom_id res chain seq x y z
N ARG A 1 -2.30 -10.67 -8.49
CA ARG A 1 -1.16 -11.46 -8.01
C ARG A 1 -0.71 -10.96 -6.64
N ILE A 2 -0.31 -11.89 -5.79
CA ILE A 2 0.21 -11.60 -4.46
C ILE A 2 1.50 -12.39 -4.26
N ALA A 3 2.53 -11.76 -3.71
CA ALA A 3 3.75 -12.44 -3.29
C ALA A 3 3.60 -12.90 -1.83
N LEU A 4 4.07 -14.10 -1.51
CA LEU A 4 4.15 -14.56 -0.11
C LEU A 4 5.14 -13.73 0.69
N GLN A 5 6.19 -13.22 0.06
CA GLN A 5 7.04 -12.23 0.70
C GLN A 5 6.28 -10.93 0.91
N GLY A 6 6.16 -10.53 2.17
CA GLY A 6 5.45 -9.34 2.58
C GLY A 6 3.92 -9.43 2.54
N ALA A 7 3.34 -10.61 2.21
CA ALA A 7 1.93 -10.72 1.79
C ALA A 7 1.59 -9.58 0.79
N GLN A 8 2.53 -9.28 -0.11
CA GLN A 8 2.47 -8.07 -0.91
C GLN A 8 1.54 -8.22 -2.10
N LEU A 9 0.48 -7.42 -2.16
CA LEU A 9 -0.36 -7.29 -3.35
C LEU A 9 0.46 -6.64 -4.46
N LEU A 10 0.72 -7.39 -5.55
CA LEU A 10 1.55 -6.94 -6.66
C LEU A 10 0.73 -6.19 -7.70
N ASN A 11 -0.41 -6.77 -8.09
CA ASN A 11 -1.35 -6.12 -8.99
C ASN A 11 -2.77 -6.66 -8.77
N TRP A 12 -3.74 -5.82 -9.10
CA TRP A 12 -5.15 -6.14 -9.08
C TRP A 12 -5.86 -5.37 -10.19
N ARG A 13 -6.77 -6.06 -10.89
CA ARG A 13 -7.58 -5.49 -11.95
C ARG A 13 -9.05 -5.75 -11.64
N PRO A 14 -9.86 -4.71 -11.35
CA PRO A 14 -11.30 -4.85 -11.20
C PRO A 14 -11.94 -5.41 -12.48
N LYS A 15 -13.07 -6.10 -12.31
CA LYS A 15 -13.83 -6.60 -13.46
C LYS A 15 -14.24 -5.43 -14.37
N GLY A 16 -13.94 -5.56 -15.66
CA GLY A 16 -14.23 -4.54 -16.68
C GLY A 16 -13.18 -3.43 -16.79
N ALA A 17 -12.18 -3.37 -15.92
CA ALA A 17 -11.07 -2.44 -16.08
C ALA A 17 -10.07 -2.94 -17.13
N GLU A 18 -9.54 -2.01 -17.94
CA GLU A 18 -8.53 -2.31 -18.95
C GLU A 18 -7.12 -2.41 -18.35
N GLN A 19 -6.87 -1.68 -17.27
CA GLN A 19 -5.57 -1.56 -16.63
C GLN A 19 -5.59 -2.06 -15.19
N ASP A 20 -4.43 -2.56 -14.72
CA ASP A 20 -4.21 -2.84 -13.30
C ASP A 20 -4.24 -1.53 -12.49
N VAL A 21 -4.73 -1.60 -11.25
CA VAL A 21 -4.76 -0.45 -10.34
C VAL A 21 -3.36 -0.12 -9.82
N PHE A 22 -2.54 -1.16 -9.58
CA PHE A 22 -1.20 -0.98 -9.03
C PHE A 22 -0.12 -1.20 -10.08
N TRP A 23 0.91 -0.37 -10.00
CA TRP A 23 2.12 -0.48 -10.82
C TRP A 23 3.10 -1.47 -10.17
N LEU A 24 3.76 -2.25 -10.99
CA LEU A 24 4.84 -3.14 -10.60
C LEU A 24 6.03 -2.92 -11.53
N SER A 25 7.24 -2.86 -10.99
CA SER A 25 8.45 -2.70 -11.78
C SER A 25 8.64 -3.86 -12.77
N GLU A 26 8.88 -3.55 -14.04
CA GLU A 26 9.12 -4.54 -15.09
C GLU A 26 10.43 -5.29 -14.92
N ILE A 27 11.38 -4.65 -14.23
CA ILE A 27 12.72 -5.22 -13.95
C ILE A 27 12.83 -5.79 -12.54
N GLU A 28 11.70 -6.04 -11.85
CA GLU A 28 11.71 -6.60 -10.49
C GLU A 28 12.23 -8.03 -10.48
N PRO A 29 13.37 -8.32 -9.82
CA PRO A 29 13.98 -9.64 -9.83
C PRO A 29 13.33 -10.64 -8.87
N PHE A 30 12.43 -10.19 -7.97
CA PHE A 30 11.80 -10.99 -6.92
C PHE A 30 12.80 -11.75 -6.05
N THR A 31 13.88 -11.09 -5.66
CA THR A 31 14.90 -11.68 -4.80
C THR A 31 14.38 -11.77 -3.36
N GLN A 32 14.42 -12.96 -2.77
CA GLN A 32 13.99 -13.17 -1.38
C GLN A 32 14.78 -12.31 -0.40
N GLY A 33 14.08 -11.68 0.54
CA GLY A 33 14.66 -10.78 1.53
C GLY A 33 14.97 -9.36 1.01
N VAL A 34 14.74 -9.10 -0.27
CA VAL A 34 14.85 -7.77 -0.88
C VAL A 34 13.45 -7.20 -1.12
N ALA A 35 13.24 -5.92 -0.79
CA ALA A 35 11.92 -5.30 -0.95
C ALA A 35 11.49 -5.27 -2.41
N ILE A 36 10.32 -5.80 -2.71
CA ILE A 36 9.71 -5.79 -4.05
C ILE A 36 9.26 -4.36 -4.39
N ARG A 37 9.63 -3.87 -5.56
CA ARG A 37 9.28 -2.52 -6.02
C ARG A 37 7.99 -2.51 -6.82
N GLY A 38 6.96 -1.91 -6.24
CA GLY A 38 5.63 -1.78 -6.85
C GLY A 38 4.55 -2.48 -6.04
N GLY A 39 3.32 -2.49 -6.55
CA GLY A 39 2.18 -3.02 -5.83
C GLY A 39 1.87 -2.26 -4.54
N VAL A 40 1.62 -2.99 -3.45
CA VAL A 40 1.31 -2.42 -2.14
C VAL A 40 2.24 -3.05 -1.07
N PRO A 41 3.48 -2.60 -0.94
CA PRO A 41 4.36 -3.03 0.16
C PRO A 41 3.78 -2.66 1.53
N LEU A 42 3.85 -3.58 2.46
CA LEU A 42 3.49 -3.33 3.86
C LEU A 42 4.72 -2.85 4.63
N CYS A 43 4.72 -1.61 5.07
CA CYS A 43 5.68 -1.06 6.02
C CYS A 43 5.21 -1.39 7.44
N TYR A 44 5.89 -2.30 8.13
CA TYR A 44 5.53 -2.81 9.46
C TYR A 44 6.73 -3.56 10.08
N PRO A 45 6.99 -3.54 11.39
CA PRO A 45 6.24 -2.85 12.47
C PRO A 45 6.69 -1.41 12.74
N TRP A 46 7.44 -0.78 11.83
CA TRP A 46 7.74 0.67 11.85
C TRP A 46 7.74 1.24 10.43
N PHE A 47 7.52 2.56 10.35
CA PHE A 47 7.57 3.30 9.11
C PHE A 47 8.79 4.20 9.02
N GLY A 48 9.29 4.45 7.81
CA GLY A 48 10.43 5.35 7.56
C GLY A 48 11.76 4.79 8.02
N GLY A 49 12.69 5.68 8.31
CA GLY A 49 14.06 5.38 8.69
C GLY A 49 14.33 5.35 10.20
N VAL A 50 13.29 5.25 11.04
CA VAL A 50 13.43 5.28 12.51
C VAL A 50 14.25 4.11 13.07
N LYS A 51 14.25 2.99 12.37
CA LYS A 51 15.06 1.78 12.63
C LYS A 51 15.53 1.16 11.32
N GLN A 52 16.50 0.26 11.38
CA GLN A 52 16.93 -0.58 10.26
C GLN A 52 16.29 -1.96 10.32
N PRO A 53 15.90 -2.55 9.16
CA PRO A 53 15.83 -1.92 7.85
C PRO A 53 14.75 -0.84 7.79
N SER A 54 14.93 0.16 6.94
CA SER A 54 13.90 1.19 6.69
C SER A 54 12.55 0.56 6.33
N HIS A 55 11.46 1.11 6.85
CA HIS A 55 10.07 0.64 6.65
C HIS A 55 9.74 -0.74 7.24
N GLY A 56 10.50 -1.20 8.23
CA GLY A 56 10.23 -2.46 8.91
C GLY A 56 10.66 -3.71 8.14
N THR A 57 10.37 -4.85 8.72
CA THR A 57 10.81 -6.16 8.24
C THR A 57 9.72 -6.95 7.51
N ALA A 58 8.45 -6.61 7.71
CA ALA A 58 7.32 -7.40 7.23
C ALA A 58 7.35 -7.65 5.71
N ARG A 59 7.72 -6.62 4.91
CA ARG A 59 7.84 -6.71 3.45
C ARG A 59 9.03 -7.54 2.95
N LEU A 60 9.94 -7.93 3.84
CA LEU A 60 11.13 -8.73 3.51
C LEU A 60 10.97 -10.20 3.90
N ARG A 61 9.99 -10.49 4.76
CA ARG A 61 9.75 -11.82 5.34
C ARG A 61 8.69 -12.58 4.55
N LEU A 62 8.78 -13.90 4.56
CA LEU A 62 7.74 -14.77 4.02
C LEU A 62 6.56 -14.84 5.00
N TRP A 63 5.37 -14.66 4.45
CA TRP A 63 4.10 -14.85 5.14
C TRP A 63 3.50 -16.19 4.70
N GLN A 64 2.71 -16.78 5.55
CA GLN A 64 1.99 -18.00 5.24
C GLN A 64 0.54 -17.65 4.86
N LEU A 65 0.05 -18.20 3.75
CA LEU A 65 -1.38 -18.20 3.45
C LEU A 65 -2.06 -19.11 4.50
N SER A 66 -2.81 -18.52 5.41
CA SER A 66 -3.41 -19.20 6.57
C SER A 66 -4.88 -19.55 6.35
N ASP A 67 -5.59 -18.79 5.52
CA ASP A 67 -6.98 -19.07 5.14
C ASP A 67 -7.29 -18.49 3.77
N TYR A 68 -8.29 -19.07 3.09
CA TYR A 68 -8.82 -18.54 1.84
C TYR A 68 -10.26 -18.99 1.59
N ASP A 69 -11.01 -18.14 0.90
CA ASP A 69 -12.33 -18.45 0.38
C ASP A 69 -12.43 -17.90 -1.06
N LEU A 70 -12.86 -18.78 -1.98
CA LEU A 70 -12.96 -18.48 -3.41
C LEU A 70 -14.40 -18.67 -3.86
N GLN A 71 -15.07 -17.56 -4.12
CA GLN A 71 -16.45 -17.54 -4.62
C GLN A 71 -16.51 -16.91 -6.02
N ALA A 72 -17.64 -17.04 -6.70
CA ALA A 72 -17.78 -16.58 -8.08
C ALA A 72 -17.49 -15.07 -8.29
N ASN A 73 -17.80 -14.24 -7.30
CA ASN A 73 -17.62 -12.78 -7.36
C ASN A 73 -16.80 -12.21 -6.20
N GLU A 74 -16.19 -13.05 -5.39
CA GLU A 74 -15.41 -12.66 -4.24
C GLU A 74 -14.23 -13.62 -4.03
N VAL A 75 -13.08 -13.06 -3.75
CA VAL A 75 -11.90 -13.79 -3.29
C VAL A 75 -11.45 -13.20 -1.97
N ARG A 76 -11.37 -14.04 -0.94
CA ARG A 76 -10.82 -13.67 0.36
C ARG A 76 -9.57 -14.49 0.63
N LEU A 77 -8.51 -13.84 1.04
CA LEU A 77 -7.23 -14.45 1.39
C LEU A 77 -6.76 -13.89 2.73
N GLU A 78 -6.23 -14.75 3.57
CA GLU A 78 -5.61 -14.34 4.83
C GLU A 78 -4.18 -14.87 4.91
N PHE A 79 -3.27 -13.99 5.27
CA PHE A 79 -1.85 -14.28 5.44
C PHE A 79 -1.44 -14.01 6.88
N SER A 80 -0.63 -14.90 7.46
CA SER A 80 -0.09 -14.75 8.81
C SER A 80 1.43 -14.60 8.77
N LEU A 81 1.94 -13.65 9.54
CA LEU A 81 3.36 -13.45 9.80
C LEU A 81 3.70 -14.06 11.15
N PHE A 82 4.63 -15.00 11.15
CA PHE A 82 5.06 -15.69 12.36
C PHE A 82 6.41 -15.17 12.86
N SER A 83 6.57 -15.06 14.17
CA SER A 83 7.87 -14.90 14.82
C SER A 83 8.74 -16.14 14.62
N GLU A 84 10.01 -16.05 14.95
CA GLU A 84 10.95 -17.22 15.03
C GLU A 84 10.48 -18.29 16.01
N TYR A 85 9.63 -17.94 16.98
CA TYR A 85 9.05 -18.88 17.94
C TYR A 85 7.70 -19.45 17.53
N GLY A 86 7.25 -19.17 16.27
CA GLY A 86 5.98 -19.66 15.75
C GLY A 86 4.74 -18.94 16.28
N VAL A 87 4.90 -17.77 16.90
CA VAL A 87 3.79 -16.93 17.35
C VAL A 87 3.37 -16.00 16.22
N ILE A 88 2.07 -15.83 16.00
CA ILE A 88 1.56 -14.89 14.98
C ILE A 88 1.78 -13.45 15.47
N GLU A 89 2.53 -12.67 14.71
CA GLU A 89 2.81 -11.25 14.98
C GLU A 89 1.82 -10.32 14.29
N ALA A 90 1.36 -10.72 13.10
CA ALA A 90 0.39 -9.96 12.32
C ALA A 90 -0.39 -10.85 11.36
N GLN A 91 -1.59 -10.40 10.99
CA GLN A 91 -2.40 -10.99 9.92
C GLN A 91 -2.77 -9.93 8.90
N MET A 92 -2.74 -10.31 7.61
CA MET A 92 -3.18 -9.50 6.49
C MET A 92 -4.32 -10.20 5.79
N LYS A 93 -5.52 -9.63 5.91
CA LYS A 93 -6.70 -10.08 5.18
C LYS A 93 -6.87 -9.23 3.94
N MET A 94 -7.12 -9.86 2.80
CA MET A 94 -7.40 -9.21 1.53
C MET A 94 -8.70 -9.74 0.95
N GLU A 95 -9.60 -8.83 0.58
CA GLU A 95 -10.90 -9.14 0.01
C GLU A 95 -11.03 -8.42 -1.33
N PHE A 96 -11.33 -9.18 -2.37
CA PHE A 96 -11.43 -8.72 -3.75
C PHE A 96 -12.84 -8.98 -4.28
N THR A 97 -13.55 -7.89 -4.57
CA THR A 97 -14.85 -7.86 -5.24
C THR A 97 -14.78 -6.88 -6.41
N ASP A 98 -15.69 -5.93 -6.52
CA ASP A 98 -15.52 -4.68 -7.26
C ASP A 98 -14.55 -3.71 -6.55
N LYS A 99 -14.20 -4.03 -5.32
CA LYS A 99 -13.25 -3.31 -4.44
C LYS A 99 -12.13 -4.23 -4.00
N CYS A 100 -11.01 -3.61 -3.63
CA CYS A 100 -9.92 -4.28 -2.93
C CYS A 100 -9.87 -3.74 -1.51
N THR A 101 -10.14 -4.61 -0.53
CA THR A 101 -10.03 -4.28 0.89
C THR A 101 -8.84 -4.99 1.49
N MET A 102 -7.97 -4.25 2.15
CA MET A 102 -6.80 -4.78 2.87
C MET A 102 -6.91 -4.42 4.34
N THR A 103 -6.90 -5.42 5.21
CA THR A 103 -6.99 -5.26 6.66
C THR A 103 -5.77 -5.88 7.32
N LEU A 104 -4.98 -5.05 8.00
CA LEU A 104 -3.87 -5.51 8.82
C LEU A 104 -4.32 -5.61 10.29
N THR A 105 -4.13 -6.77 10.89
CA THR A 105 -4.32 -7.00 12.32
C THR A 105 -2.97 -7.16 12.99
N HIS A 106 -2.65 -6.28 13.94
CA HIS A 106 -1.47 -6.37 14.78
C HIS A 106 -1.75 -7.30 15.98
N LEU A 107 -0.94 -8.32 16.16
CA LEU A 107 -1.05 -9.33 17.23
C LEU A 107 0.20 -9.38 18.12
N GLY A 108 1.20 -8.56 17.80
CA GLY A 108 2.41 -8.41 18.63
C GLY A 108 2.11 -7.70 19.94
N GLN A 109 3.00 -7.86 20.92
CA GLN A 109 2.87 -7.22 22.24
C GLN A 109 3.42 -5.78 22.25
N GLU A 110 4.38 -5.49 21.38
CA GLU A 110 5.01 -4.18 21.30
C GLU A 110 4.25 -3.23 20.39
N PRO A 111 4.19 -1.93 20.71
CA PRO A 111 3.57 -0.94 19.84
C PRO A 111 4.17 -0.98 18.43
N ALA A 112 3.31 -0.88 17.41
CA ALA A 112 3.72 -0.93 16.03
C ALA A 112 3.13 0.24 15.21
N GLN A 113 3.85 0.60 14.16
CA GLN A 113 3.37 1.49 13.10
C GLN A 113 3.14 0.66 11.83
N ALA A 114 2.15 1.02 11.06
CA ALA A 114 1.87 0.37 9.78
C ALA A 114 1.57 1.41 8.69
N ALA A 115 1.99 1.09 7.46
CA ALA A 115 1.57 1.83 6.27
C ALA A 115 1.48 0.89 5.07
N LEU A 116 0.45 1.09 4.25
CA LEU A 116 0.32 0.49 2.94
C LEU A 116 0.94 1.45 1.91
N HIS A 117 2.15 1.14 1.44
CA HIS A 117 2.91 1.98 0.51
C HIS A 117 2.51 1.70 -0.94
N SER A 118 1.31 2.17 -1.32
CA SER A 118 0.72 1.85 -2.62
C SER A 118 1.42 2.55 -3.77
N TYR A 119 1.77 1.79 -4.81
CA TYR A 119 2.23 2.28 -6.10
C TYR A 119 1.06 2.20 -7.10
N PHE A 120 0.44 3.33 -7.40
CA PHE A 120 -0.65 3.36 -8.37
C PHE A 120 -0.11 3.34 -9.80
N ASN A 121 -0.74 2.51 -10.66
CA ASN A 121 -0.49 2.51 -12.09
C ASN A 121 -1.23 3.69 -12.71
N ILE A 122 -0.53 4.57 -13.37
CA ILE A 122 -1.07 5.81 -13.96
C ILE A 122 -0.67 5.93 -15.43
N GLY A 123 -1.52 6.59 -16.21
CA GLY A 123 -1.26 6.80 -17.63
C GLY A 123 -0.26 7.91 -17.90
N ASP A 124 -0.48 9.08 -17.30
CA ASP A 124 0.38 10.27 -17.48
C ASP A 124 0.35 11.11 -16.18
N ILE A 125 1.50 11.28 -15.55
CA ILE A 125 1.64 12.03 -14.31
C ILE A 125 1.13 13.48 -14.41
N SER A 126 1.25 14.10 -15.58
CA SER A 126 0.79 15.47 -15.81
C SER A 126 -0.75 15.60 -15.81
N GLN A 127 -1.45 14.47 -15.96
CA GLN A 127 -2.91 14.39 -16.02
C GLN A 127 -3.53 13.81 -14.73
N ILE A 128 -2.73 13.60 -13.68
CA ILE A 128 -3.18 13.10 -12.41
C ILE A 128 -3.62 14.25 -11.50
N GLU A 129 -4.74 14.03 -10.83
CA GLU A 129 -5.20 14.87 -9.73
C GLU A 129 -5.51 14.01 -8.50
N VAL A 130 -5.05 14.43 -7.34
CA VAL A 130 -5.44 13.87 -6.04
C VAL A 130 -6.44 14.83 -5.41
N GLN A 131 -7.66 14.36 -5.16
CA GLN A 131 -8.77 15.19 -4.72
C GLN A 131 -9.25 14.78 -3.33
N ASN A 132 -9.96 15.68 -2.67
CA ASN A 132 -10.49 15.53 -1.32
C ASN A 132 -9.37 15.37 -0.27
N LEU A 133 -8.32 16.14 -0.43
CA LEU A 133 -7.25 16.27 0.54
C LEU A 133 -7.60 17.34 1.57
N PRO A 134 -7.14 17.19 2.84
CA PRO A 134 -7.16 18.29 3.80
C PRO A 134 -6.45 19.52 3.27
N SER A 135 -6.92 20.70 3.71
CA SER A 135 -6.32 21.99 3.31
C SER A 135 -4.94 22.25 3.90
N ARG A 136 -4.43 21.35 4.75
CA ARG A 136 -3.13 21.45 5.41
C ARG A 136 -2.41 20.12 5.42
N CYS A 137 -1.09 20.15 5.17
CA CYS A 137 -0.22 18.99 5.27
C CYS A 137 1.06 19.32 6.02
N TYR A 138 1.79 18.28 6.45
CA TYR A 138 3.21 18.40 6.79
C TYR A 138 4.00 18.15 5.51
N ASP A 139 4.71 19.18 5.04
CA ASP A 139 5.61 19.10 3.88
C ASP A 139 6.98 18.59 4.36
N SER A 140 7.31 17.35 4.03
CA SER A 140 8.55 16.70 4.45
C SER A 140 9.79 17.35 3.83
N LEU A 141 9.66 17.94 2.63
CA LEU A 141 10.77 18.61 1.95
C LEU A 141 11.12 19.92 2.60
N GLN A 142 10.12 20.64 3.14
CA GLN A 142 10.30 21.91 3.85
C GLN A 142 10.41 21.74 5.37
N GLY A 143 10.08 20.57 5.91
CA GLY A 143 10.09 20.28 7.34
C GLY A 143 9.05 21.07 8.15
N LYS A 144 7.92 21.46 7.56
CA LYS A 144 6.90 22.29 8.20
C LYS A 144 5.48 22.00 7.72
N HIS A 145 4.51 22.41 8.53
CA HIS A 145 3.12 22.43 8.09
C HIS A 145 2.88 23.57 7.08
N THR A 146 2.11 23.26 6.05
CA THR A 146 1.81 24.20 4.95
C THR A 146 0.34 24.08 4.54
N ASP A 147 -0.28 25.18 4.17
CA ASP A 147 -1.61 25.19 3.59
C ASP A 147 -1.52 24.83 2.11
N VAL A 148 -2.41 23.97 1.68
CA VAL A 148 -2.41 23.40 0.32
C VAL A 148 -3.85 23.31 -0.22
N PRO A 149 -4.05 23.31 -1.54
CA PRO A 149 -5.38 23.10 -2.10
C PRO A 149 -5.87 21.68 -1.83
N SER A 150 -7.18 21.51 -1.67
CA SER A 150 -7.83 20.21 -1.48
C SER A 150 -7.78 19.30 -2.72
N THR A 151 -7.52 19.87 -3.88
CA THR A 151 -7.21 19.14 -5.13
C THR A 151 -5.79 19.48 -5.53
N ARG A 152 -4.96 18.47 -5.71
CA ARG A 152 -3.54 18.64 -5.99
C ARG A 152 -3.13 17.89 -7.25
N LYS A 153 -2.41 18.56 -8.13
CA LYS A 153 -1.64 17.93 -9.21
C LYS A 153 -0.32 17.42 -8.65
N ILE A 154 0.19 16.36 -9.25
CA ILE A 154 1.49 15.81 -8.87
C ILE A 154 2.55 16.50 -9.72
N GLU A 155 3.34 17.33 -9.06
CA GLU A 155 4.45 18.08 -9.64
C GLU A 155 5.76 17.57 -9.03
N GLN A 156 6.89 18.09 -9.53
CA GLN A 156 8.20 17.77 -8.97
C GLN A 156 8.30 18.20 -7.49
N GLY A 157 8.87 17.37 -6.65
CA GLY A 157 9.14 17.71 -5.26
C GLY A 157 7.90 17.71 -4.35
N VAL A 158 7.01 16.76 -4.49
CA VAL A 158 5.88 16.55 -3.55
C VAL A 158 6.20 15.40 -2.59
N ASP A 159 6.28 15.71 -1.31
CA ASP A 159 6.35 14.75 -0.21
C ASP A 159 5.56 15.33 0.98
N CYS A 160 4.29 14.96 1.09
CA CYS A 160 3.35 15.55 2.03
C CYS A 160 2.61 14.49 2.85
N ILE A 161 2.49 14.76 4.16
CA ILE A 161 1.71 13.94 5.10
C ILE A 161 0.44 14.70 5.43
N TYR A 162 -0.70 14.11 5.16
CA TYR A 162 -2.02 14.61 5.46
C TYR A 162 -2.62 13.87 6.66
N ALA A 163 -3.12 14.60 7.66
CA ALA A 163 -4.01 14.05 8.66
C ALA A 163 -5.43 14.05 8.06
N LEU A 164 -5.89 12.90 7.57
CA LEU A 164 -7.17 12.80 6.87
C LEU A 164 -8.31 13.13 7.84
N GLU A 165 -9.21 14.02 7.40
CA GLU A 165 -10.43 14.40 8.09
C GLU A 165 -11.65 13.64 7.56
N GLU A 166 -11.52 13.12 6.34
CA GLU A 166 -12.55 12.34 5.65
C GLU A 166 -12.04 10.95 5.25
N ASP A 167 -12.97 10.00 5.12
CA ASP A 167 -12.65 8.60 4.83
C ASP A 167 -12.25 8.33 3.37
N LYS A 168 -12.26 9.36 2.52
CA LYS A 168 -12.07 9.18 1.07
C LYS A 168 -11.12 10.20 0.48
N THR A 169 -10.18 9.71 -0.28
CA THR A 169 -9.32 10.49 -1.19
C THR A 169 -9.48 9.90 -2.59
N PHE A 170 -9.53 10.75 -3.61
CA PHE A 170 -9.67 10.31 -4.99
C PHE A 170 -8.39 10.53 -5.76
N LEU A 171 -7.94 9.49 -6.46
CA LEU A 171 -6.90 9.61 -7.49
C LEU A 171 -7.60 9.61 -8.85
N VAL A 172 -7.60 10.74 -9.52
CA VAL A 172 -8.23 10.93 -10.84
C VAL A 172 -7.15 10.84 -11.90
N ASP A 173 -7.30 9.89 -12.82
CA ASP A 173 -6.38 9.63 -13.92
C ASP A 173 -7.10 9.91 -15.26
N LYS A 174 -6.88 11.10 -15.80
CA LYS A 174 -7.53 11.51 -17.07
C LYS A 174 -7.00 10.76 -18.28
N ALA A 175 -5.75 10.29 -18.24
CA ALA A 175 -5.16 9.53 -19.33
C ALA A 175 -5.75 8.11 -19.44
N PHE A 176 -6.11 7.49 -18.31
CA PHE A 176 -6.81 6.21 -18.27
C PHE A 176 -8.33 6.34 -18.10
N ASN A 177 -8.87 7.56 -18.07
CA ASN A 177 -10.30 7.85 -17.92
C ASN A 177 -10.92 7.18 -16.67
N ARG A 178 -10.26 7.30 -15.54
CA ARG A 178 -10.67 6.71 -14.27
C ARG A 178 -10.35 7.60 -13.06
#